data_0fb0f9b1debd498ddf4b2e9f79451902
#
_entry.id   0fb0f9b1debd498ddf4b2e9f79451902
#
_cell.length_a   1.000
_cell.length_b   1.000
_cell.length_c   1.000
_cell.angle_alpha   90.00
_cell.angle_beta   90.00
_cell.angle_gamma   90.00
#
_symmetry.space_group_name_H-M   'P 1'
#
loop_
_entity.id
_entity.type
_entity.pdbx_description
1 polymer ?
#
loop_
_entity_poly.entity_id
_entity_poly.type
_entity_poly.pdbx_seq_one_letter_code
_entity_poly.pdbx_strand_id
1 'polypeptide(L)'
;MHRLFALPVLGLLVGAACGDATEAPSASASTAAVSATRPNVPYTLAAPSATLSLPDEVREISGLTVFEDGTLGAVEDETGTLYTLNAATGAVLSRDVFKERGDFEGVERVGQDVWVLRSDGDLYRVRRGGTAVEAERFQTGLAGRNDTEGLAYDAAGNRLLIACKENPGSGLQDVRAIYAFSLDTKMLSAAPVFTLDRRLVDTSDAFKPSALAVRPGTGEVYVLSSVRKAVAVIAPDGSLRTVVALPEALFAQPEGLAFAPDGTLYISNEGPTGPATLLRFDPTDR
;
A
#
# COMPACT_ATOMS: atom_id res chain seq x y z
N MET A 1 40.23 -53.00 32.16
CA MET A 1 41.53 -53.27 31.48
C MET A 1 41.97 -51.92 30.93
N HIS A 2 42.72 -51.18 31.69
CA HIS A 2 44.19 -50.99 31.67
C HIS A 2 44.75 -50.82 30.25
N ARG A 3 45.24 -49.62 29.89
CA ARG A 3 46.60 -49.15 30.18
C ARG A 3 46.80 -47.66 29.82
N LEU A 4 47.38 -46.95 30.77
CA LEU A 4 48.20 -45.73 30.71
C LEU A 4 49.46 -45.94 29.85
N PHE A 5 50.05 -44.83 29.34
CA PHE A 5 51.49 -44.43 29.34
C PHE A 5 51.59 -43.13 28.53
N ALA A 6 51.98 -42.02 29.09
CA ALA A 6 53.19 -41.48 29.73
C ALA A 6 53.94 -40.53 28.79
N LEU A 7 54.14 -39.27 29.26
CA LEU A 7 55.01 -38.20 28.76
C LEU A 7 56.48 -38.58 28.64
N PRO A 8 57.27 -37.79 27.92
CA PRO A 8 58.21 -36.92 28.65
C PRO A 8 58.36 -35.47 28.18
N VAL A 9 58.85 -34.71 29.16
CA VAL A 9 59.31 -33.33 29.24
C VAL A 9 60.72 -33.20 28.68
N LEU A 10 61.14 -32.04 28.21
CA LEU A 10 62.40 -31.30 28.29
C LEU A 10 62.64 -30.50 26.98
N GLY A 11 63.01 -29.28 26.93
CA GLY A 11 63.89 -28.48 27.75
C GLY A 11 63.96 -27.02 27.21
N LEU A 12 64.30 -26.18 28.07
CA LEU A 12 64.51 -24.74 28.06
C LEU A 12 65.65 -24.31 27.13
N LEU A 13 65.51 -23.20 26.42
CA LEU A 13 66.64 -22.31 26.09
C LEU A 13 66.17 -20.85 25.96
N VAL A 14 66.76 -20.00 26.77
CA VAL A 14 66.64 -18.56 26.89
C VAL A 14 67.50 -17.90 25.83
N GLY A 15 66.94 -16.93 25.12
CA GLY A 15 67.70 -16.01 24.26
C GLY A 15 67.06 -14.64 24.28
N ALA A 16 67.65 -13.72 25.00
CA ALA A 16 67.28 -12.31 25.01
C ALA A 16 67.94 -11.60 23.82
N ALA A 17 67.17 -10.85 23.08
CA ALA A 17 67.70 -9.80 22.18
C ALA A 17 66.74 -8.60 22.22
N CYS A 18 67.23 -7.47 22.67
CA CYS A 18 66.66 -6.13 22.51
C CYS A 18 66.60 -5.73 21.06
N GLY A 19 65.50 -5.06 20.62
CA GLY A 19 65.45 -4.46 19.29
C GLY A 19 64.15 -3.69 19.10
N ASP A 20 64.28 -2.38 19.19
CA ASP A 20 63.49 -1.29 18.63
C ASP A 20 61.96 -1.33 18.57
N ALA A 21 61.39 -0.40 19.32
CA ALA A 21 60.01 0.08 19.20
C ALA A 21 59.84 0.85 17.85
N THR A 22 59.16 0.22 16.89
CA THR A 22 58.57 0.94 15.77
C THR A 22 57.09 1.18 16.07
N GLU A 23 56.74 2.47 16.18
CA GLU A 23 55.39 2.99 16.29
C GLU A 23 54.52 2.42 15.17
N ALA A 24 53.43 1.76 15.52
CA ALA A 24 52.38 1.37 14.60
C ALA A 24 51.53 2.60 14.25
N PRO A 25 51.18 2.83 12.97
CA PRO A 25 50.30 3.94 12.62
C PRO A 25 48.92 3.71 13.16
N SER A 26 48.43 4.71 13.91
CA SER A 26 47.03 4.85 14.37
C SER A 26 46.09 4.77 13.18
N ALA A 27 45.35 3.67 13.04
CA ALA A 27 44.30 3.56 12.10
C ALA A 27 43.12 4.46 12.58
N SER A 28 43.02 5.64 11.94
CA SER A 28 41.82 6.46 12.01
C SER A 28 40.66 5.63 11.52
N ALA A 29 39.78 5.23 12.41
CA ALA A 29 38.48 4.67 12.05
C ALA A 29 37.69 5.77 11.33
N SER A 30 37.69 5.70 9.99
CA SER A 30 36.75 6.43 9.15
C SER A 30 35.36 5.93 9.48
N THR A 31 34.61 6.69 10.28
CA THR A 31 33.16 6.53 10.40
C THR A 31 32.59 6.81 9.01
N ALA A 32 32.35 5.74 8.24
CA ALA A 32 31.56 5.83 7.03
C ALA A 32 30.19 6.39 7.44
N ALA A 33 29.95 7.64 7.05
CA ALA A 33 28.63 8.24 7.14
C ALA A 33 27.68 7.30 6.40
N VAL A 34 26.72 6.72 7.11
CA VAL A 34 25.61 6.00 6.51
C VAL A 34 24.91 7.03 5.63
N SER A 35 25.16 6.95 4.34
CA SER A 35 24.42 7.71 3.34
C SER A 35 22.97 7.34 3.54
N ALA A 36 22.15 8.29 4.02
CA ALA A 36 20.72 8.13 4.08
C ALA A 36 20.25 7.86 2.65
N THR A 37 19.99 6.59 2.35
CA THR A 37 19.36 6.20 1.08
C THR A 37 18.10 7.01 0.96
N ARG A 38 17.98 7.85 -0.08
CA ARG A 38 16.76 8.58 -0.39
C ARG A 38 15.63 7.54 -0.44
N PRO A 39 14.46 7.83 0.18
CA PRO A 39 13.35 6.92 0.11
C PRO A 39 13.08 6.63 -1.38
N ASN A 40 12.91 5.34 -1.72
CA ASN A 40 12.66 4.90 -3.11
C ASN A 40 11.30 5.36 -3.67
N VAL A 41 10.61 6.23 -2.95
CA VAL A 41 9.36 6.90 -3.35
C VAL A 41 9.52 8.41 -3.16
N PRO A 42 8.92 9.24 -4.02
CA PRO A 42 9.05 10.70 -3.95
C PRO A 42 8.14 11.33 -2.88
N TYR A 43 8.05 10.73 -1.72
CA TYR A 43 7.24 11.20 -0.58
C TYR A 43 8.00 10.98 0.72
N THR A 44 7.91 11.96 1.63
CA THR A 44 8.39 11.81 3.01
C THR A 44 7.25 11.24 3.86
N LEU A 45 7.03 9.92 3.80
CA LEU A 45 5.89 9.26 4.46
C LEU A 45 5.90 9.38 6.00
N ALA A 46 7.00 9.79 6.61
CA ALA A 46 7.08 10.09 8.04
C ALA A 46 6.68 11.53 8.41
N ALA A 47 6.45 12.40 7.41
CA ALA A 47 6.11 13.81 7.61
C ALA A 47 5.04 14.26 6.60
N PRO A 48 3.76 14.02 6.86
CA PRO A 48 2.68 14.50 6.02
C PRO A 48 2.65 16.02 5.96
N SER A 49 2.31 16.60 4.80
CA SER A 49 2.12 18.05 4.66
C SER A 49 0.84 18.54 5.33
N ALA A 50 -0.13 17.64 5.55
CA ALA A 50 -1.31 17.87 6.37
C ALA A 50 -1.82 16.57 7.00
N THR A 51 -2.41 16.69 8.20
CA THR A 51 -3.15 15.62 8.88
C THR A 51 -4.50 16.20 9.28
N LEU A 52 -5.59 15.61 8.79
CA LEU A 52 -6.94 16.04 9.02
C LEU A 52 -7.71 14.97 9.79
N SER A 53 -8.49 15.36 10.79
CA SER A 53 -9.48 14.46 11.41
C SER A 53 -10.72 14.43 10.56
N LEU A 54 -11.25 13.23 10.32
CA LEU A 54 -12.47 13.03 9.55
C LEU A 54 -13.69 12.94 10.49
N PRO A 55 -14.90 13.27 10.01
CA PRO A 55 -16.14 13.11 10.76
C PRO A 55 -16.44 11.63 11.09
N ASP A 56 -17.20 11.40 12.16
CA ASP A 56 -17.55 10.05 12.65
C ASP A 56 -18.28 9.20 11.61
N GLU A 57 -19.00 9.81 10.68
CA GLU A 57 -19.74 9.10 9.62
C GLU A 57 -18.85 8.44 8.55
N VAL A 58 -17.56 8.76 8.54
CA VAL A 58 -16.53 8.11 7.71
C VAL A 58 -15.41 7.54 8.59
N ARG A 59 -15.75 7.11 9.80
CA ARG A 59 -14.79 6.52 10.74
C ARG A 59 -14.15 5.25 10.20
N GLU A 60 -14.91 4.43 9.51
CA GLU A 60 -14.48 3.15 8.90
C GLU A 60 -14.19 3.33 7.40
N ILE A 61 -13.52 4.46 7.07
CA ILE A 61 -13.13 4.79 5.70
C ILE A 61 -12.19 3.74 5.10
N SER A 62 -12.67 2.97 4.14
CA SER A 62 -11.99 1.85 3.48
C SER A 62 -11.44 2.21 2.11
N GLY A 63 -12.06 3.13 1.36
CA GLY A 63 -11.63 3.51 0.02
C GLY A 63 -11.54 5.02 -0.18
N LEU A 64 -10.61 5.45 -1.07
CA LEU A 64 -10.36 6.86 -1.37
C LEU A 64 -10.06 7.06 -2.86
N THR A 65 -10.59 8.13 -3.47
CA THR A 65 -10.26 8.60 -4.83
C THR A 65 -10.26 10.12 -4.89
N VAL A 66 -9.74 10.71 -5.97
CA VAL A 66 -9.72 12.17 -6.20
C VAL A 66 -10.64 12.53 -7.37
N PHE A 67 -11.56 13.48 -7.16
CA PHE A 67 -12.43 14.02 -8.21
C PHE A 67 -11.75 15.13 -9.02
N GLU A 68 -12.32 15.47 -10.20
CA GLU A 68 -11.76 16.50 -11.09
C GLU A 68 -11.69 17.89 -10.46
N ASP A 69 -12.63 18.20 -9.57
CA ASP A 69 -12.69 19.50 -8.86
C ASP A 69 -11.72 19.55 -7.67
N GLY A 70 -10.93 18.50 -7.44
CA GLY A 70 -9.98 18.39 -6.33
C GLY A 70 -10.62 17.99 -5.00
N THR A 71 -11.92 17.71 -4.96
CA THR A 71 -12.53 17.03 -3.81
C THR A 71 -12.18 15.55 -3.79
N LEU A 72 -12.41 14.87 -2.65
CA LEU A 72 -12.14 13.44 -2.53
C LEU A 72 -13.44 12.65 -2.51
N GLY A 73 -13.44 11.51 -3.17
CA GLY A 73 -14.48 10.49 -3.02
C GLY A 73 -14.03 9.44 -2.00
N ALA A 74 -14.95 9.03 -1.12
CA ALA A 74 -14.68 8.01 -0.12
C ALA A 74 -15.85 7.04 0.03
N VAL A 75 -15.56 5.81 0.42
CA VAL A 75 -16.52 4.80 0.87
C VAL A 75 -16.10 4.29 2.25
N GLU A 76 -17.02 3.70 2.97
CA GLU A 76 -16.81 2.98 4.22
C GLU A 76 -17.39 1.57 4.10
N ASP A 77 -16.99 0.66 4.97
CA ASP A 77 -17.24 -0.78 4.83
C ASP A 77 -18.66 -1.23 5.17
N GLU A 78 -19.49 -0.42 5.82
CA GLU A 78 -20.83 -0.84 6.26
C GLU A 78 -21.98 -0.50 5.31
N THR A 79 -21.89 0.69 4.64
CA THR A 79 -23.00 1.21 3.82
C THR A 79 -22.60 1.54 2.40
N GLY A 80 -23.53 1.40 1.46
CA GLY A 80 -23.32 1.80 0.07
C GLY A 80 -23.51 3.31 -0.09
N THR A 81 -22.67 4.09 0.58
CA THR A 81 -22.66 5.55 0.53
C THR A 81 -21.33 6.03 -0.08
N LEU A 82 -21.44 6.81 -1.15
CA LEU A 82 -20.30 7.54 -1.71
C LEU A 82 -20.27 8.93 -1.06
N TYR A 83 -19.26 9.16 -0.26
CA TYR A 83 -19.02 10.46 0.37
C TYR A 83 -18.17 11.34 -0.53
N THR A 84 -18.48 12.63 -0.58
CA THR A 84 -17.57 13.65 -1.13
C THR A 84 -16.98 14.44 0.03
N LEU A 85 -15.65 14.49 0.11
CA LEU A 85 -14.91 15.18 1.17
C LEU A 85 -14.17 16.40 0.63
N ASN A 86 -14.08 17.42 1.43
CA ASN A 86 -13.19 18.56 1.18
C ASN A 86 -11.75 18.14 1.47
N ALA A 87 -10.88 18.18 0.47
CA ALA A 87 -9.48 17.72 0.58
C ALA A 87 -8.61 18.60 1.50
N ALA A 88 -9.04 19.84 1.81
CA ALA A 88 -8.30 20.75 2.68
C ALA A 88 -8.75 20.69 4.14
N THR A 89 -9.99 20.27 4.42
CA THR A 89 -10.57 20.30 5.77
C THR A 89 -11.03 18.93 6.28
N GLY A 90 -11.19 17.93 5.40
CA GLY A 90 -11.75 16.62 5.72
C GLY A 90 -13.28 16.61 5.90
N ALA A 91 -13.94 17.76 5.76
CA ALA A 91 -15.38 17.86 5.95
C ALA A 91 -16.16 17.11 4.86
N VAL A 92 -17.24 16.43 5.23
CA VAL A 92 -18.19 15.81 4.29
C VAL A 92 -19.02 16.89 3.61
N LEU A 93 -18.95 16.94 2.27
CA LEU A 93 -19.68 17.89 1.43
C LEU A 93 -20.99 17.30 0.90
N SER A 94 -21.00 16.02 0.54
CA SER A 94 -22.20 15.30 0.08
C SER A 94 -22.16 13.82 0.42
N ARG A 95 -23.33 13.18 0.34
CA ARG A 95 -23.57 11.75 0.55
C ARG A 95 -24.49 11.26 -0.55
N ASP A 96 -24.00 10.33 -1.34
CA ASP A 96 -24.73 9.73 -2.45
C ASP A 96 -24.97 8.24 -2.12
N VAL A 97 -26.15 7.91 -1.61
CA VAL A 97 -26.51 6.52 -1.26
C VAL A 97 -26.81 5.76 -2.55
N PHE A 98 -25.97 4.79 -2.91
CA PHE A 98 -26.17 3.94 -4.08
C PHE A 98 -26.62 2.52 -3.73
N LYS A 99 -26.48 2.14 -2.43
CA LYS A 99 -26.92 0.85 -1.89
C LYS A 99 -27.14 0.98 -0.37
N GLU A 100 -28.01 0.15 0.20
CA GLU A 100 -28.31 0.23 1.64
C GLU A 100 -27.16 -0.30 2.51
N ARG A 101 -26.64 -1.49 2.18
CA ARG A 101 -25.58 -2.15 2.94
C ARG A 101 -24.64 -2.94 2.03
N GLY A 102 -23.42 -3.10 2.48
CA GLY A 102 -22.37 -3.89 1.83
C GLY A 102 -21.04 -3.64 2.50
N ASP A 103 -20.10 -4.46 2.20
CA ASP A 103 -18.71 -4.44 2.63
C ASP A 103 -17.91 -3.82 1.47
N PHE A 104 -17.90 -2.46 1.42
CA PHE A 104 -17.32 -1.69 0.31
C PHE A 104 -15.91 -1.25 0.65
N GLU A 105 -14.92 -1.70 -0.14
CA GLU A 105 -13.51 -1.65 0.20
C GLU A 105 -12.68 -0.75 -0.72
N GLY A 106 -13.19 -0.39 -1.86
CA GLY A 106 -12.45 0.43 -2.80
C GLY A 106 -13.34 1.37 -3.59
N VAL A 107 -12.81 2.54 -3.92
CA VAL A 107 -13.48 3.52 -4.77
C VAL A 107 -12.50 4.11 -5.76
N GLU A 108 -12.91 4.25 -7.03
CA GLU A 108 -12.08 4.85 -8.05
C GLU A 108 -12.90 5.63 -9.07
N ARG A 109 -12.42 6.81 -9.46
CA ARG A 109 -13.05 7.64 -10.48
C ARG A 109 -12.50 7.29 -11.87
N VAL A 110 -13.41 7.10 -12.82
CA VAL A 110 -13.07 6.91 -14.24
C VAL A 110 -13.93 7.85 -15.10
N GLY A 111 -13.36 8.95 -15.53
CA GLY A 111 -14.12 10.00 -16.20
C GLY A 111 -15.21 10.57 -15.31
N GLN A 112 -16.46 10.47 -15.72
CA GLN A 112 -17.62 10.93 -14.92
C GLN A 112 -18.23 9.82 -14.06
N ASP A 113 -17.84 8.56 -14.28
CA ASP A 113 -18.31 7.41 -13.51
C ASP A 113 -17.44 7.22 -12.25
N VAL A 114 -18.04 6.78 -11.14
CA VAL A 114 -17.35 6.31 -9.94
C VAL A 114 -17.56 4.81 -9.83
N TRP A 115 -16.47 4.08 -9.67
CA TRP A 115 -16.48 2.65 -9.49
C TRP A 115 -16.21 2.31 -8.03
N VAL A 116 -17.02 1.44 -7.47
CA VAL A 116 -16.92 0.99 -6.08
C VAL A 116 -16.74 -0.51 -6.07
N LEU A 117 -15.77 -1.00 -5.32
CA LEU A 117 -15.45 -2.41 -5.13
C LEU A 117 -16.08 -2.90 -3.82
N ARG A 118 -16.70 -4.07 -3.85
CA ARG A 118 -17.12 -4.80 -2.65
C ARG A 118 -16.16 -5.95 -2.37
N SER A 119 -15.99 -6.35 -1.11
CA SER A 119 -15.05 -7.39 -0.67
C SER A 119 -15.20 -8.74 -1.40
N ASP A 120 -16.40 -9.07 -1.89
CA ASP A 120 -16.64 -10.26 -2.70
C ASP A 120 -16.26 -10.14 -4.19
N GLY A 121 -15.66 -9.01 -4.58
CA GLY A 121 -15.20 -8.75 -5.92
C GLY A 121 -16.25 -8.14 -6.86
N ASP A 122 -17.47 -7.90 -6.40
CA ASP A 122 -18.44 -7.18 -7.21
C ASP A 122 -18.06 -5.71 -7.37
N LEU A 123 -18.20 -5.19 -8.58
CA LEU A 123 -18.03 -3.78 -8.90
C LEU A 123 -19.38 -3.10 -9.09
N TYR A 124 -19.47 -1.87 -8.59
CA TYR A 124 -20.64 -1.00 -8.80
C TYR A 124 -20.18 0.26 -9.55
N ARG A 125 -20.77 0.52 -10.72
CA ARG A 125 -20.59 1.78 -11.43
C ARG A 125 -21.66 2.75 -10.96
N VAL A 126 -21.25 3.76 -10.19
CA VAL A 126 -22.10 4.78 -9.61
C VAL A 126 -22.08 6.02 -10.48
N ARG A 127 -23.24 6.49 -10.91
CA ARG A 127 -23.44 7.72 -11.66
C ARG A 127 -24.23 8.70 -10.82
N ARG A 128 -23.67 9.87 -10.67
CA ARG A 128 -24.31 11.01 -10.01
C ARG A 128 -24.96 11.90 -11.10
N GLY A 129 -26.24 11.75 -11.31
CA GLY A 129 -26.96 12.49 -12.34
C GLY A 129 -28.28 13.07 -11.83
N GLY A 130 -28.37 14.38 -11.72
CA GLY A 130 -29.62 15.05 -11.33
C GLY A 130 -30.08 14.74 -9.90
N THR A 131 -31.31 14.25 -9.73
CA THR A 131 -31.91 13.97 -8.41
C THR A 131 -31.77 12.51 -7.98
N ALA A 132 -31.18 11.64 -8.79
CA ALA A 132 -31.04 10.21 -8.52
C ALA A 132 -29.59 9.77 -8.66
N VAL A 133 -29.20 8.83 -7.78
CA VAL A 133 -27.96 8.08 -7.87
C VAL A 133 -28.28 6.75 -8.54
N GLU A 134 -27.60 6.44 -9.65
CA GLU A 134 -27.75 5.18 -10.35
C GLU A 134 -26.55 4.29 -10.07
N ALA A 135 -26.77 3.01 -9.73
CA ALA A 135 -25.72 2.04 -9.53
C ALA A 135 -25.96 0.81 -10.40
N GLU A 136 -24.98 0.48 -11.24
CA GLU A 136 -24.98 -0.73 -12.05
C GLU A 136 -23.93 -1.70 -11.52
N ARG A 137 -24.34 -2.95 -11.25
CA ARG A 137 -23.48 -4.00 -10.70
C ARG A 137 -22.85 -4.83 -11.80
N PHE A 138 -21.56 -5.12 -11.66
CA PHE A 138 -20.77 -6.03 -12.50
C PHE A 138 -20.18 -7.14 -11.62
N GLN A 139 -20.47 -8.39 -11.97
CA GLN A 139 -19.87 -9.55 -11.31
C GLN A 139 -18.54 -9.87 -11.96
N THR A 140 -17.44 -9.82 -11.19
CA THR A 140 -16.10 -10.11 -11.71
C THR A 140 -15.79 -11.60 -11.77
N GLY A 141 -16.49 -12.42 -11.00
CA GLY A 141 -16.18 -13.85 -10.79
C GLY A 141 -15.17 -14.10 -9.65
N LEU A 142 -14.61 -13.06 -9.05
CA LEU A 142 -14.00 -13.17 -7.72
C LEU A 142 -15.09 -13.46 -6.68
N ALA A 143 -14.73 -13.91 -5.50
CA ALA A 143 -15.68 -14.30 -4.48
C ALA A 143 -15.19 -13.83 -3.10
N GLY A 144 -16.04 -13.84 -2.08
CA GLY A 144 -15.68 -13.39 -0.72
C GLY A 144 -14.42 -14.03 -0.14
N ARG A 145 -14.05 -15.25 -0.56
CA ARG A 145 -12.78 -15.88 -0.18
C ARG A 145 -11.52 -15.14 -0.69
N ASN A 146 -11.66 -14.33 -1.76
CA ASN A 146 -10.56 -13.53 -2.30
C ASN A 146 -10.32 -12.31 -1.43
N ASP A 147 -11.37 -11.83 -0.78
CA ASP A 147 -11.34 -10.65 0.08
C ASP A 147 -10.66 -9.49 -0.67
N THR A 148 -11.45 -8.83 -1.53
CA THR A 148 -10.91 -7.81 -2.44
C THR A 148 -11.02 -6.45 -1.80
N GLU A 149 -9.89 -5.72 -1.65
CA GLU A 149 -9.90 -4.41 -0.99
C GLU A 149 -9.35 -3.27 -1.87
N GLY A 150 -8.29 -3.51 -2.62
CA GLY A 150 -7.71 -2.44 -3.45
C GLY A 150 -8.38 -2.26 -4.79
N LEU A 151 -8.73 -1.01 -5.15
CA LEU A 151 -9.25 -0.63 -6.46
C LEU A 151 -8.48 0.57 -7.01
N ALA A 152 -8.01 0.49 -8.28
CA ALA A 152 -7.35 1.60 -8.94
C ALA A 152 -7.62 1.61 -10.45
N TYR A 153 -7.61 2.78 -11.09
CA TYR A 153 -7.72 2.91 -12.54
C TYR A 153 -6.36 2.93 -13.22
N ASP A 154 -6.11 1.95 -14.08
CA ASP A 154 -4.98 1.94 -15.02
C ASP A 154 -5.44 2.50 -16.38
N ALA A 155 -5.16 3.79 -16.58
CA ALA A 155 -5.57 4.50 -17.79
C ALA A 155 -4.88 3.96 -19.05
N ALA A 156 -3.63 3.46 -18.94
CA ALA A 156 -2.89 2.93 -20.08
C ALA A 156 -3.55 1.66 -20.64
N GLY A 157 -4.14 0.84 -19.76
CA GLY A 157 -4.85 -0.38 -20.16
C GLY A 157 -6.37 -0.23 -20.23
N ASN A 158 -6.94 0.96 -19.99
CA ASN A 158 -8.38 1.21 -19.86
C ASN A 158 -9.08 0.16 -19.00
N ARG A 159 -8.55 -0.03 -17.76
CA ARG A 159 -8.97 -1.12 -16.88
C ARG A 159 -8.92 -0.72 -15.40
N LEU A 160 -9.74 -1.37 -14.60
CA LEU A 160 -9.63 -1.31 -13.14
C LEU A 160 -8.70 -2.42 -12.66
N LEU A 161 -7.81 -2.10 -11.75
CA LEU A 161 -6.98 -3.05 -11.02
C LEU A 161 -7.69 -3.40 -9.71
N ILE A 162 -7.75 -4.70 -9.39
CA ILE A 162 -8.41 -5.23 -8.19
C ILE A 162 -7.40 -6.11 -7.44
N ALA A 163 -7.08 -5.74 -6.20
CA ALA A 163 -6.20 -6.52 -5.35
C ALA A 163 -6.96 -7.51 -4.47
N CYS A 164 -6.46 -8.75 -4.39
CA CYS A 164 -6.93 -9.74 -3.44
C CYS A 164 -6.11 -9.62 -2.15
N LYS A 165 -6.77 -9.36 -1.00
CA LYS A 165 -6.18 -9.32 0.33
C LYS A 165 -5.80 -10.71 0.79
N GLU A 166 -6.70 -11.69 0.63
CA GLU A 166 -6.52 -13.04 1.12
C GLU A 166 -6.19 -14.03 -0.02
N ASN A 167 -7.14 -14.69 -0.59
CA ASN A 167 -6.90 -15.76 -1.55
C ASN A 167 -6.62 -15.21 -2.95
N PRO A 168 -5.39 -15.37 -3.47
CA PRO A 168 -5.02 -14.86 -4.80
C PRO A 168 -5.59 -15.67 -5.97
N GLY A 169 -6.17 -16.84 -5.70
CA GLY A 169 -6.62 -17.79 -6.71
C GLY A 169 -5.90 -19.14 -6.67
N SER A 170 -6.40 -20.09 -7.44
CA SER A 170 -5.83 -21.45 -7.48
C SER A 170 -4.42 -21.45 -8.09
N GLY A 171 -3.47 -22.09 -7.40
CA GLY A 171 -2.08 -22.18 -7.85
C GLY A 171 -1.23 -20.91 -7.60
N LEU A 172 -1.75 -19.93 -6.85
CA LEU A 172 -1.12 -18.61 -6.62
C LEU A 172 -0.80 -18.35 -5.13
N GLN A 173 -0.59 -19.41 -4.32
CA GLN A 173 -0.46 -19.30 -2.86
C GLN A 173 0.76 -18.50 -2.39
N ASP A 174 1.80 -18.42 -3.23
CA ASP A 174 3.07 -17.73 -2.90
C ASP A 174 3.09 -16.24 -3.30
N VAL A 175 1.98 -15.72 -3.85
CA VAL A 175 1.91 -14.34 -4.32
C VAL A 175 0.69 -13.60 -3.76
N ARG A 176 0.74 -12.26 -3.77
CA ARG A 176 -0.42 -11.38 -3.74
C ARG A 176 -0.81 -11.07 -5.17
N ALA A 177 -2.09 -11.19 -5.50
CA ALA A 177 -2.58 -11.07 -6.86
C ALA A 177 -3.35 -9.78 -7.09
N ILE A 178 -3.10 -9.14 -8.23
CA ILE A 178 -3.85 -8.00 -8.72
C ILE A 178 -4.41 -8.37 -10.09
N TYR A 179 -5.74 -8.43 -10.18
CA TYR A 179 -6.48 -8.71 -11.41
C TYR A 179 -6.84 -7.42 -12.12
N ALA A 180 -7.18 -7.53 -13.41
CA ALA A 180 -7.67 -6.41 -14.19
C ALA A 180 -9.10 -6.67 -14.67
N PHE A 181 -9.98 -5.68 -14.46
CA PHE A 181 -11.31 -5.64 -15.04
C PHE A 181 -11.32 -4.65 -16.21
N SER A 182 -11.50 -5.16 -17.41
CA SER A 182 -11.52 -4.34 -18.64
C SER A 182 -12.76 -3.46 -18.68
N LEU A 183 -12.56 -2.16 -18.87
CA LEU A 183 -13.67 -1.22 -19.04
C LEU A 183 -14.31 -1.29 -20.42
N ASP A 184 -13.66 -1.92 -21.41
CA ASP A 184 -14.22 -2.12 -22.74
C ASP A 184 -15.12 -3.36 -22.80
N THR A 185 -14.61 -4.51 -22.32
CA THR A 185 -15.34 -5.79 -22.39
C THR A 185 -16.20 -6.07 -21.17
N LYS A 186 -16.01 -5.36 -20.05
CA LYS A 186 -16.64 -5.61 -18.75
C LYS A 186 -16.35 -7.01 -18.19
N MET A 187 -15.14 -7.50 -18.45
CA MET A 187 -14.69 -8.82 -17.99
C MET A 187 -13.41 -8.72 -17.19
N LEU A 188 -13.30 -9.59 -16.19
CA LEU A 188 -12.06 -9.79 -15.43
C LEU A 188 -11.04 -10.57 -16.26
N SER A 189 -9.75 -10.25 -16.09
CA SER A 189 -8.65 -11.02 -16.68
C SER A 189 -8.63 -12.46 -16.13
N ALA A 190 -8.33 -13.44 -17.00
CA ALA A 190 -8.28 -14.85 -16.61
C ALA A 190 -7.15 -15.17 -15.63
N ALA A 191 -6.10 -14.33 -15.60
CA ALA A 191 -4.98 -14.41 -14.67
C ALA A 191 -4.69 -13.02 -14.09
N PRO A 192 -4.00 -12.93 -12.93
CA PRO A 192 -3.52 -11.66 -12.40
C PRO A 192 -2.63 -10.94 -13.43
N VAL A 193 -2.78 -9.62 -13.53
CA VAL A 193 -1.91 -8.79 -14.38
C VAL A 193 -0.65 -8.35 -13.65
N PHE A 194 -0.71 -8.31 -12.32
CA PHE A 194 0.45 -8.12 -11.44
C PHE A 194 0.42 -9.14 -10.33
N THR A 195 1.62 -9.58 -9.93
CA THR A 195 1.80 -10.42 -8.75
C THR A 195 2.95 -9.91 -7.91
N LEU A 196 2.81 -9.97 -6.58
CA LEU A 196 3.88 -9.68 -5.64
C LEU A 196 4.27 -10.97 -4.94
N ASP A 197 5.52 -11.42 -5.07
CA ASP A 197 6.03 -12.56 -4.29
C ASP A 197 5.93 -12.20 -2.81
N ARG A 198 5.23 -13.03 -2.03
CA ARG A 198 4.97 -12.79 -0.60
C ARG A 198 6.26 -12.62 0.18
N ARG A 199 7.31 -13.38 -0.17
CA ARG A 199 8.62 -13.33 0.50
C ARG A 199 9.42 -12.06 0.20
N LEU A 200 9.18 -11.42 -0.96
CA LEU A 200 9.84 -10.16 -1.32
C LEU A 200 9.20 -8.96 -0.66
N VAL A 201 7.87 -8.99 -0.44
CA VAL A 201 7.16 -7.89 0.22
C VAL A 201 7.16 -8.03 1.74
N ASP A 202 7.12 -9.25 2.25
CA ASP A 202 7.17 -9.51 3.71
C ASP A 202 7.35 -11.00 4.02
N THR A 203 8.36 -11.33 4.83
CA THR A 203 8.63 -12.72 5.24
C THR A 203 7.67 -13.26 6.30
N SER A 204 6.92 -12.38 6.98
CA SER A 204 5.94 -12.73 8.02
C SER A 204 4.54 -12.99 7.49
N ASP A 205 4.33 -12.84 6.17
CA ASP A 205 3.02 -12.92 5.51
C ASP A 205 1.99 -11.85 5.95
N ALA A 206 2.45 -10.80 6.60
CA ALA A 206 1.58 -9.71 7.03
C ALA A 206 1.28 -8.70 5.91
N PHE A 207 1.98 -8.75 4.77
CA PHE A 207 1.67 -7.86 3.65
C PHE A 207 0.39 -8.34 2.94
N LYS A 208 -0.73 -7.79 3.38
CA LYS A 208 -2.05 -8.00 2.78
C LYS A 208 -2.49 -6.69 2.14
N PRO A 209 -2.76 -6.67 0.81
CA PRO A 209 -3.24 -5.46 0.15
C PRO A 209 -4.53 -4.94 0.78
N SER A 210 -4.57 -3.66 1.10
CA SER A 210 -5.74 -2.95 1.61
C SER A 210 -6.19 -1.82 0.66
N ALA A 211 -5.28 -1.23 -0.12
CA ALA A 211 -5.65 -0.27 -1.15
C ALA A 211 -4.69 -0.33 -2.34
N LEU A 212 -5.15 0.19 -3.48
CA LEU A 212 -4.37 0.43 -4.68
C LEU A 212 -4.51 1.87 -5.14
N ALA A 213 -3.44 2.41 -5.75
CA ALA A 213 -3.52 3.62 -6.57
C ALA A 213 -2.46 3.59 -7.68
N VAL A 214 -2.77 4.14 -8.85
CA VAL A 214 -1.82 4.31 -9.94
C VAL A 214 -1.28 5.74 -9.93
N ARG A 215 0.04 5.89 -9.79
CA ARG A 215 0.68 7.21 -9.76
C ARG A 215 0.61 7.88 -11.14
N PRO A 216 0.04 9.10 -11.24
CA PRO A 216 0.00 9.85 -12.48
C PRO A 216 1.40 10.11 -13.05
N GLY A 217 1.53 10.09 -14.37
CA GLY A 217 2.79 10.37 -15.09
C GLY A 217 3.79 9.23 -15.12
N THR A 218 3.82 8.34 -14.12
CA THR A 218 4.75 7.20 -14.07
C THR A 218 4.08 5.85 -14.36
N GLY A 219 2.79 5.71 -14.09
CA GLY A 219 2.05 4.44 -14.19
C GLY A 219 2.46 3.41 -13.13
N GLU A 220 3.22 3.80 -12.12
CA GLU A 220 3.58 2.94 -10.98
C GLU A 220 2.34 2.62 -10.16
N VAL A 221 2.17 1.34 -9.79
CA VAL A 221 1.07 0.88 -8.94
C VAL A 221 1.55 0.83 -7.49
N TYR A 222 0.94 1.64 -6.65
CA TYR A 222 1.16 1.65 -5.21
C TYR A 222 0.16 0.70 -4.57
N VAL A 223 0.67 -0.22 -3.76
CA VAL A 223 -0.12 -1.23 -3.03
C VAL A 223 0.07 -0.97 -1.55
N LEU A 224 -0.99 -0.55 -0.88
CA LEU A 224 -0.99 -0.32 0.57
C LEU A 224 -1.26 -1.64 1.29
N SER A 225 -0.65 -1.82 2.44
CA SER A 225 -0.98 -2.89 3.38
C SER A 225 -1.16 -2.33 4.78
N SER A 226 -2.39 -2.39 5.27
CA SER A 226 -2.76 -1.96 6.62
C SER A 226 -2.12 -2.85 7.68
N VAL A 227 -2.16 -4.16 7.50
CA VAL A 227 -1.60 -5.13 8.47
C VAL A 227 -0.08 -4.99 8.60
N ARG A 228 0.63 -4.87 7.45
CA ARG A 228 2.12 -4.74 7.45
C ARG A 228 2.59 -3.32 7.75
N LYS A 229 1.71 -2.31 7.67
CA LYS A 229 2.09 -0.89 7.69
C LYS A 229 3.20 -0.61 6.67
N ALA A 230 2.89 -0.86 5.41
CA ALA A 230 3.84 -0.69 4.32
C ALA A 230 3.15 -0.37 2.99
N VAL A 231 3.89 0.26 2.09
CA VAL A 231 3.52 0.46 0.69
C VAL A 231 4.53 -0.28 -0.19
N ALA A 232 4.06 -1.18 -1.04
CA ALA A 232 4.84 -1.74 -2.13
C ALA A 232 4.58 -0.95 -3.41
N VAL A 233 5.62 -0.73 -4.22
CA VAL A 233 5.51 -0.03 -5.49
C VAL A 233 5.89 -0.99 -6.62
N ILE A 234 4.98 -1.19 -7.57
CA ILE A 234 5.16 -2.01 -8.75
C ILE A 234 5.41 -1.07 -9.93
N ALA A 235 6.47 -1.33 -10.69
CA ALA A 235 6.73 -0.63 -11.94
C ALA A 235 5.71 -1.05 -13.04
N PRO A 236 5.53 -0.24 -14.12
CA PRO A 236 4.61 -0.58 -15.21
C PRO A 236 4.88 -1.92 -15.89
N ASP A 237 6.12 -2.42 -15.84
CA ASP A 237 6.52 -3.73 -16.36
C ASP A 237 6.19 -4.90 -15.42
N GLY A 238 5.59 -4.63 -14.26
CA GLY A 238 5.19 -5.62 -13.26
C GLY A 238 6.27 -5.95 -12.23
N SER A 239 7.48 -5.40 -12.34
CA SER A 239 8.56 -5.64 -11.36
C SER A 239 8.29 -4.91 -10.05
N LEU A 240 8.60 -5.56 -8.90
CA LEU A 240 8.61 -4.90 -7.59
C LEU A 240 9.77 -3.92 -7.53
N ARG A 241 9.46 -2.63 -7.41
CA ARG A 241 10.46 -1.56 -7.33
C ARG A 241 11.00 -1.37 -5.91
N THR A 242 10.10 -1.30 -4.94
CA THR A 242 10.45 -1.09 -3.53
C THR A 242 9.31 -1.47 -2.61
N VAL A 243 9.64 -1.68 -1.32
CA VAL A 243 8.67 -1.73 -0.21
C VAL A 243 9.11 -0.72 0.84
N VAL A 244 8.20 0.18 1.21
CA VAL A 244 8.46 1.25 2.18
C VAL A 244 7.61 1.03 3.42
N ALA A 245 8.24 0.93 4.59
CA ALA A 245 7.54 0.84 5.86
C ALA A 245 6.89 2.18 6.22
N LEU A 246 5.69 2.11 6.79
CA LEU A 246 4.92 3.24 7.28
C LEU A 246 5.10 3.37 8.80
N PRO A 247 5.37 4.57 9.35
CA PRO A 247 5.46 4.78 10.78
C PRO A 247 4.13 4.50 11.50
N GLU A 248 4.08 3.55 12.41
CA GLU A 248 2.86 3.12 13.11
C GLU A 248 2.13 4.27 13.81
N ALA A 249 2.88 5.26 14.34
CA ALA A 249 2.29 6.42 15.01
C ALA A 249 1.42 7.30 14.10
N LEU A 250 1.66 7.27 12.76
CA LEU A 250 0.89 8.02 11.77
C LEU A 250 -0.13 7.15 11.03
N PHE A 251 0.13 5.85 10.96
CA PHE A 251 -0.65 4.89 10.17
C PHE A 251 -1.25 3.82 11.09
N ALA A 252 -2.27 4.22 11.87
CA ALA A 252 -2.94 3.31 12.81
C ALA A 252 -3.63 2.16 12.08
N GLN A 253 -4.43 2.47 11.05
CA GLN A 253 -5.12 1.51 10.19
C GLN A 253 -5.31 2.14 8.78
N PRO A 254 -4.26 2.15 7.95
CA PRO A 254 -4.31 2.79 6.64
C PRO A 254 -5.08 1.93 5.64
N GLU A 255 -6.22 2.43 5.12
CA GLU A 255 -7.11 1.67 4.22
C GLU A 255 -7.35 2.39 2.89
N GLY A 256 -7.38 3.73 2.83
CA GLY A 256 -7.56 4.45 1.58
C GLY A 256 -6.25 5.00 1.01
N LEU A 257 -6.09 4.95 -0.33
CA LEU A 257 -4.92 5.46 -1.04
C LEU A 257 -5.35 6.12 -2.35
N ALA A 258 -4.98 7.38 -2.58
CA ALA A 258 -5.31 8.09 -3.82
C ALA A 258 -4.25 9.09 -4.23
N PHE A 259 -4.11 9.31 -5.54
CA PHE A 259 -3.28 10.38 -6.10
C PHE A 259 -4.13 11.46 -6.75
N ALA A 260 -3.81 12.73 -6.45
CA ALA A 260 -4.27 13.82 -7.27
C ALA A 260 -3.48 13.89 -8.60
N PRO A 261 -4.02 14.54 -9.65
CA PRO A 261 -3.34 14.66 -10.95
C PRO A 261 -1.95 15.30 -10.88
N ASP A 262 -1.69 16.14 -9.89
CA ASP A 262 -0.40 16.80 -9.67
C ASP A 262 0.61 15.93 -8.90
N GLY A 263 0.25 14.69 -8.58
CA GLY A 263 1.06 13.74 -7.83
C GLY A 263 0.92 13.85 -6.31
N THR A 264 0.09 14.74 -5.77
CA THR A 264 -0.19 14.75 -4.33
C THR A 264 -0.80 13.42 -3.91
N LEU A 265 -0.23 12.80 -2.89
CA LEU A 265 -0.68 11.52 -2.34
C LEU A 265 -1.56 11.75 -1.12
N TYR A 266 -2.69 11.06 -1.07
CA TYR A 266 -3.58 10.99 0.09
C TYR A 266 -3.62 9.55 0.61
N ILE A 267 -3.56 9.39 1.93
CA ILE A 267 -3.76 8.12 2.62
C ILE A 267 -4.73 8.37 3.78
N SER A 268 -5.82 7.60 3.84
CA SER A 268 -6.74 7.61 4.98
C SER A 268 -6.42 6.48 5.95
N ASN A 269 -6.66 6.74 7.23
CA ASN A 269 -6.70 5.72 8.26
C ASN A 269 -8.12 5.62 8.81
N GLU A 270 -8.58 4.43 9.05
CA GLU A 270 -9.72 4.21 9.93
C GLU A 270 -9.44 4.69 11.36
N GLY A 271 -10.52 4.93 12.10
CA GLY A 271 -10.49 5.36 13.47
C GLY A 271 -10.97 4.31 14.48
N PRO A 272 -10.26 3.19 14.69
CA PRO A 272 -10.75 2.10 15.55
C PRO A 272 -10.95 2.54 17.01
N THR A 273 -10.18 3.52 17.48
CA THR A 273 -10.26 4.03 18.86
C THR A 273 -10.44 5.56 18.93
N GLY A 274 -10.59 6.23 17.79
CA GLY A 274 -10.69 7.69 17.68
C GLY A 274 -11.27 8.10 16.34
N PRO A 275 -11.13 9.36 15.91
CA PRO A 275 -11.55 9.77 14.59
C PRO A 275 -10.65 9.14 13.52
N ALA A 276 -11.22 8.82 12.36
CA ALA A 276 -10.46 8.53 11.17
C ALA A 276 -9.61 9.74 10.77
N THR A 277 -8.51 9.51 10.06
CA THR A 277 -7.61 10.59 9.65
C THR A 277 -7.32 10.53 8.15
N LEU A 278 -7.10 11.70 7.57
CA LEU A 278 -6.63 11.86 6.20
C LEU A 278 -5.24 12.50 6.24
N LEU A 279 -4.25 11.81 5.69
CA LEU A 279 -2.87 12.28 5.56
C LEU A 279 -2.63 12.73 4.12
N ARG A 280 -2.01 13.91 3.96
CA ARG A 280 -1.59 14.44 2.67
C ARG A 280 -0.08 14.48 2.58
N PHE A 281 0.47 14.10 1.43
CA PHE A 281 1.90 14.13 1.12
C PHE A 281 2.13 14.81 -0.22
N ASP A 282 2.91 15.89 -0.20
CA ASP A 282 3.33 16.53 -1.44
C ASP A 282 4.53 15.79 -2.04
N PRO A 283 4.60 15.61 -3.37
CA PRO A 283 5.73 14.94 -4.00
C PRO A 283 7.00 15.76 -3.89
N THR A 284 8.14 15.08 -3.68
CA THR A 284 9.48 15.68 -3.53
C THR A 284 10.27 15.75 -4.83
N ASP A 285 9.70 15.25 -5.93
CA ASP A 285 10.32 15.17 -7.26
C ASP A 285 9.74 16.17 -8.28
N ARG A 286 9.16 17.26 -7.78
CA ARG A 286 8.64 18.39 -8.59
C ARG A 286 9.75 19.31 -9.07
#